data_b06174eb03d5f8f2121a3ddb3321a1d6
#
_entry.id   b06174eb03d5f8f2121a3ddb3321a1d6
#
_cell.length_a   1.000
_cell.length_b   1.000
_cell.length_c   1.000
_cell.angle_alpha   90.00
_cell.angle_beta   90.00
_cell.angle_gamma   90.00
#
_symmetry.space_group_name_H-M   'P 1'
#
loop_
_entity.id
_entity.type
_entity.pdbx_description
1 polymer ?
#
loop_
_entity_poly.entity_id
_entity_poly.type
_entity_poly.pdbx_seq_one_letter_code
_entity_poly.pdbx_strand_id
1 'polypeptide(L)'
;MGHIGRIKKTDVIKRSIFINGHKTSVSLENEFWQGLHEIADHNHTSVAMLVEQIDRARNTCNLSSAIRVFVFNNFREKIDAMDASVIHRRKRT
;
A
#
# COMPACT_ATOMS: atom_id res chain seq x y z
N MET A 1 17.12 14.77 14.58
CA MET A 1 16.80 13.97 14.33
C MET A 1 16.25 13.13 15.21
N GLY A 2 16.30 13.06 16.06
CA GLY A 2 15.79 12.19 16.89
C GLY A 2 14.37 12.02 16.91
N HIS A 3 13.69 12.72 16.15
CA HIS A 3 12.39 12.45 16.22
C HIS A 3 12.04 11.18 15.69
N ILE A 4 12.86 10.51 15.08
CA ILE A 4 12.59 9.22 14.57
C ILE A 4 12.22 8.35 15.69
N GLY A 5 12.79 8.53 16.82
CA GLY A 5 12.50 7.67 17.91
C GLY A 5 11.16 7.92 18.51
N ARG A 6 10.49 8.96 18.10
CA ARG A 6 9.28 9.16 18.63
C ARG A 6 8.23 8.49 17.92
N ILE A 7 8.41 7.85 16.83
CA ILE A 7 7.39 7.14 16.10
C ILE A 7 6.90 6.02 16.94
N LYS A 8 5.60 5.94 17.16
CA LYS A 8 5.08 4.89 17.91
C LYS A 8 4.91 3.72 17.09
N LYS A 9 5.55 2.67 17.38
CA LYS A 9 5.48 1.47 16.62
C LYS A 9 4.18 0.81 16.74
N THR A 10 3.33 1.23 17.59
CA THR A 10 2.09 0.51 17.69
C THR A 10 0.94 1.23 17.08
N ASP A 11 1.18 2.16 16.22
CA ASP A 11 0.10 2.88 15.60
C ASP A 11 -0.57 2.08 14.51
N VAL A 12 -1.28 1.05 14.88
CA VAL A 12 -2.05 0.26 13.95
C VAL A 12 -3.48 0.71 14.08
N ILE A 13 -4.07 1.09 12.98
CA ILE A 13 -5.43 1.62 12.98
C ILE A 13 -6.37 0.64 12.32
N LYS A 14 -7.45 0.33 13.02
CA LYS A 14 -8.43 -0.59 12.50
C LYS A 14 -9.56 0.19 11.86
N ARG A 15 -9.88 -0.11 10.65
CA ARG A 15 -10.96 0.54 9.95
C ARG A 15 -11.85 -0.50 9.30
N SER A 16 -13.12 -0.17 9.14
CA SER A 16 -14.05 -1.05 8.47
C SER A 16 -14.16 -0.65 7.02
N ILE A 17 -14.13 -1.59 6.14
CA ILE A 17 -14.25 -1.34 4.71
C ILE A 17 -15.30 -2.29 4.16
N PHE A 18 -16.15 -1.79 3.27
CA PHE A 18 -17.12 -2.67 2.64
C PHE A 18 -16.48 -3.28 1.41
N ILE A 19 -16.40 -4.59 1.39
CA ILE A 19 -15.82 -5.32 0.29
C ILE A 19 -16.80 -6.38 -0.15
N ASN A 20 -17.16 -6.38 -1.38
CA ASN A 20 -18.11 -7.34 -1.93
C ASN A 20 -19.39 -7.41 -1.13
N GLY A 21 -19.84 -6.25 -0.64
CA GLY A 21 -21.06 -6.20 0.12
C GLY A 21 -20.96 -6.56 1.58
N HIS A 22 -19.74 -6.87 2.04
CA HIS A 22 -19.55 -7.24 3.43
C HIS A 22 -18.67 -6.24 4.14
N LYS A 23 -18.98 -5.99 5.40
CA LYS A 23 -18.16 -5.11 6.17
C LYS A 23 -16.99 -5.89 6.71
N THR A 24 -15.80 -5.49 6.39
CA THR A 24 -14.59 -6.18 6.78
C THR A 24 -13.71 -5.26 7.58
N SER A 25 -13.15 -5.74 8.69
CA SER A 25 -12.25 -4.95 9.48
C SER A 25 -10.83 -5.18 9.03
N VAL A 26 -10.10 -4.11 8.81
CA VAL A 26 -8.72 -4.22 8.37
C VAL A 26 -7.86 -3.37 9.30
N SER A 27 -6.79 -3.92 9.80
CA SER A 27 -5.87 -3.21 10.67
C SER A 27 -4.55 -3.00 9.97
N LEU A 28 -4.15 -1.77 9.83
CA LEU A 28 -2.90 -1.42 9.17
C LEU A 28 -2.27 -0.26 9.89
N GLU A 29 -0.97 -0.18 9.82
CA GLU A 29 -0.25 0.96 10.33
C GLU A 29 -0.68 2.18 9.53
N ASN A 30 -0.65 3.33 10.14
CA ASN A 30 -1.09 4.54 9.49
C ASN A 30 -0.37 4.79 8.15
N GLU A 31 0.89 4.48 8.09
CA GLU A 31 1.67 4.65 6.87
C GLU A 31 1.10 3.84 5.71
N PHE A 32 0.61 2.65 6.02
CA PHE A 32 0.03 1.83 4.96
C PHE A 32 -1.37 2.32 4.57
N TRP A 33 -2.12 2.88 5.52
CA TRP A 33 -3.40 3.48 5.16
C TRP A 33 -3.18 4.68 4.25
N GLN A 34 -2.17 5.49 4.54
CA GLN A 34 -1.87 6.63 3.73
C GLN A 34 -1.40 6.20 2.34
N GLY A 35 -0.54 5.21 2.29
CA GLY A 35 -0.06 4.70 1.01
C GLY A 35 -1.20 4.15 0.17
N LEU A 36 -2.11 3.45 0.80
CA LEU A 36 -3.25 2.88 0.11
C LEU A 36 -4.14 3.99 -0.47
N HIS A 37 -4.36 5.05 0.29
CA HIS A 37 -5.14 6.17 -0.19
C HIS A 37 -4.45 6.87 -1.37
N GLU A 38 -3.15 7.02 -1.30
CA GLU A 38 -2.40 7.64 -2.39
C GLU A 38 -2.49 6.82 -3.66
N ILE A 39 -2.39 5.52 -3.53
CA ILE A 39 -2.48 4.66 -4.70
C ILE A 39 -3.88 4.73 -5.29
N ALA A 40 -4.89 4.71 -4.43
CA ALA A 40 -6.27 4.78 -4.91
C ALA A 40 -6.51 6.10 -5.64
N ASP A 41 -6.02 7.20 -5.09
CA ASP A 41 -6.16 8.49 -5.72
C ASP A 41 -5.45 8.52 -7.05
N HIS A 42 -4.26 8.01 -7.11
CA HIS A 42 -3.47 8.00 -8.32
C HIS A 42 -4.15 7.16 -9.40
N ASN A 43 -4.82 6.11 -9.01
CA ASN A 43 -5.49 5.24 -9.95
C ASN A 43 -6.95 5.62 -10.18
N HIS A 44 -7.36 6.75 -9.62
CA HIS A 44 -8.74 7.22 -9.78
C HIS A 44 -9.76 6.18 -9.33
N THR A 45 -9.51 5.60 -8.18
CA THR A 45 -10.42 4.60 -7.65
C THR A 45 -10.58 4.81 -6.15
N SER A 46 -11.44 4.08 -5.52
CA SER A 46 -11.63 4.21 -4.09
C SER A 46 -10.78 3.18 -3.36
N VAL A 47 -10.53 3.44 -2.10
CA VAL A 47 -9.79 2.49 -1.28
C VAL A 47 -10.54 1.17 -1.22
N ALA A 48 -11.87 1.21 -1.11
CA ALA A 48 -12.64 -0.01 -1.04
C ALA A 48 -12.49 -0.85 -2.30
N MET A 49 -12.52 -0.21 -3.46
CA MET A 49 -12.36 -0.96 -4.69
C MET A 49 -10.96 -1.51 -4.83
N LEU A 50 -9.98 -0.74 -4.39
CA LEU A 50 -8.61 -1.20 -4.45
C LEU A 50 -8.43 -2.42 -3.54
N VAL A 51 -8.98 -2.36 -2.34
CA VAL A 51 -8.87 -3.47 -1.40
C VAL A 51 -9.61 -4.69 -1.93
N GLU A 52 -10.71 -4.48 -2.63
CA GLU A 52 -11.43 -5.57 -3.25
C GLU A 52 -10.57 -6.30 -4.26
N GLN A 53 -9.82 -5.54 -5.05
CA GLN A 53 -8.93 -6.13 -6.03
C GLN A 53 -7.82 -6.91 -5.36
N ILE A 54 -7.28 -6.35 -4.28
CA ILE A 54 -6.22 -7.02 -3.54
C ILE A 54 -6.76 -8.33 -2.94
N ASP A 55 -7.96 -8.27 -2.39
CA ASP A 55 -8.56 -9.41 -1.76
C ASP A 55 -8.78 -10.54 -2.77
N ARG A 56 -9.21 -10.18 -3.97
CA ARG A 56 -9.45 -11.16 -5.00
C ARG A 56 -8.17 -11.81 -5.46
N ALA A 57 -7.09 -11.07 -5.49
CA ALA A 57 -5.83 -11.58 -6.01
C ALA A 57 -4.93 -12.24 -4.96
N ARG A 58 -5.28 -12.13 -3.68
CA ARG A 58 -4.35 -12.62 -2.67
C ARG A 58 -4.29 -14.13 -2.60
N ASN A 59 -3.13 -14.60 -2.22
CA ASN A 59 -2.95 -15.99 -2.05
C ASN A 59 -2.79 -16.30 -0.61
N THR A 60 -3.01 -15.36 0.30
CA THR A 60 -2.79 -15.60 1.70
C THR A 60 -4.09 -15.37 2.43
N CYS A 61 -4.25 -15.92 3.61
CA CYS A 61 -5.45 -15.74 4.35
C CYS A 61 -5.49 -14.41 5.05
N ASN A 62 -4.39 -13.70 5.12
CA ASN A 62 -4.34 -12.46 5.86
C ASN A 62 -4.43 -11.25 4.93
N LEU A 63 -5.57 -10.60 4.94
CA LEU A 63 -5.81 -9.47 4.07
C LEU A 63 -4.90 -8.30 4.40
N SER A 64 -4.65 -8.04 5.68
CA SER A 64 -3.77 -6.94 6.05
C SER A 64 -2.37 -7.14 5.49
N SER A 65 -1.89 -8.36 5.53
CA SER A 65 -0.59 -8.66 4.95
C SER A 65 -0.58 -8.46 3.46
N ALA A 66 -1.65 -8.88 2.79
CA ALA A 66 -1.75 -8.73 1.35
C ALA A 66 -1.75 -7.25 0.97
N ILE A 67 -2.41 -6.43 1.77
CA ILE A 67 -2.45 -5.00 1.51
C ILE A 67 -1.07 -4.39 1.72
N ARG A 68 -0.38 -4.77 2.77
CA ARG A 68 0.96 -4.23 3.02
C ARG A 68 1.89 -4.56 1.87
N VAL A 69 1.84 -5.78 1.40
CA VAL A 69 2.70 -6.20 0.30
C VAL A 69 2.34 -5.44 -0.97
N PHE A 70 1.05 -5.24 -1.19
CA PHE A 70 0.60 -4.52 -2.36
C PHE A 70 1.12 -3.06 -2.33
N VAL A 71 0.98 -2.41 -1.20
CA VAL A 71 1.42 -1.03 -1.07
C VAL A 71 2.94 -0.95 -1.24
N PHE A 72 3.66 -1.85 -0.60
CA PHE A 72 5.10 -1.87 -0.69
C PHE A 72 5.54 -2.08 -2.13
N ASN A 73 4.96 -3.04 -2.81
CA ASN A 73 5.34 -3.34 -4.18
C ASN A 73 4.99 -2.19 -5.13
N ASN A 74 3.90 -1.50 -4.85
CA ASN A 74 3.52 -0.39 -5.69
C ASN A 74 4.56 0.72 -5.61
N PHE A 75 5.00 1.06 -4.42
CA PHE A 75 5.99 2.10 -4.27
C PHE A 75 7.36 1.64 -4.76
N ARG A 76 7.67 0.38 -4.59
CA ARG A 76 8.91 -0.14 -5.07
C ARG A 76 8.97 -0.08 -6.58
N GLU A 77 7.88 -0.37 -7.26
CA GLU A 77 7.82 -0.27 -8.69
C GLU A 77 8.00 1.17 -9.15
N LYS A 78 7.51 2.12 -8.39
CA LYS A 78 7.69 3.48 -8.74
C LYS A 78 9.13 3.87 -8.62
N ILE A 79 9.82 3.45 -7.60
CA ILE A 79 11.22 3.70 -7.43
C ILE A 79 12.02 3.05 -8.53
N ASP A 80 11.68 1.83 -8.87
CA ASP A 80 12.37 1.12 -9.93
C ASP A 80 12.19 1.84 -11.26
N ALA A 81 11.02 2.35 -11.51
CA ALA A 81 10.76 3.07 -12.74
C ALA A 81 11.58 4.35 -12.80
N MET A 82 11.73 5.04 -11.67
CA MET A 82 12.54 6.22 -11.64
C MET A 82 14.00 5.87 -11.84
N ASP A 83 14.45 4.82 -11.21
CA ASP A 83 15.82 4.38 -11.36
C ASP A 83 16.07 3.92 -12.78
N ALA A 84 15.17 3.22 -13.35
CA ALA A 84 15.32 2.73 -14.70
C ALA A 84 15.43 3.90 -15.66
N SER A 85 14.68 4.95 -15.39
CA SER A 85 14.72 6.10 -16.25
C SER A 85 16.08 6.76 -16.16
N VAL A 86 16.65 6.86 -15.00
CA VAL A 86 17.93 7.44 -14.83
C VAL A 86 19.04 6.52 -15.33
N ILE A 87 19.01 5.29 -14.94
CA ILE A 87 20.00 4.35 -15.35
C ILE A 87 20.00 4.14 -16.82
N HIS A 88 18.85 4.19 -17.44
CA HIS A 88 18.75 4.01 -18.84
C HIS A 88 19.58 5.02 -19.54
N ARG A 89 19.67 6.22 -19.06
CA ARG A 89 20.48 7.12 -19.69
C ARG A 89 21.88 6.89 -19.45
N ARG A 90 22.34 6.44 -18.36
CA ARG A 90 23.70 6.24 -18.23
C ARG A 90 24.09 4.89 -18.50
N LYS A 91 23.24 3.97 -18.45
CA LYS A 91 23.59 2.68 -18.70
C LYS A 91 23.79 2.41 -20.01
N ARG A 92 23.40 3.03 -20.75
CA ARG A 92 23.52 2.76 -22.05
C ARG A 92 24.72 2.41 -22.23
N THR A 93 25.21 2.23 -21.50
CA THR A 93 26.42 1.90 -21.61
C THR A 93 26.58 0.69 -21.77
#